data_1836a7f0c308f5be5f48029907aeb343
#
_entry.id   1836a7f0c308f5be5f48029907aeb343
#
_cell.length_a   1.000
_cell.length_b   1.000
_cell.length_c   1.000
_cell.angle_alpha   90.00
_cell.angle_beta   90.00
_cell.angle_gamma   90.00
#
_symmetry.space_group_name_H-M   'P 1'
#
loop_
_entity.id
_entity.type
_entity.pdbx_description
1 polymer ?
#
loop_
_entity_poly.entity_id
_entity_poly.type
_entity_poly.pdbx_seq_one_letter_code
_entity_poly.pdbx_strand_id
1 'polypeptide(L)'
;MTTLAVSRRQLLRTVAITGVGGVAGCGGGSGDGGDDSDGGTVSAEAYPSIDEWLTETDIGGADDTYDGALTDSRDSPSLTVDVGAEGNNGNFAYSPSAVVVSTGTEIRWNWTGEGNPHNVEALPEEQLGESDYEFSSGEAVGGSGVKYTRTVEETGVALYHCEPHFSLGMKGGIAVG
;
A
#
# COMPACT_ATOMS: atom_id res chain seq x y z
N MET A 1 -30.66 27.65 -15.37
CA MET A 1 -30.97 26.31 -15.89
C MET A 1 -29.86 25.40 -15.42
N THR A 2 -30.10 24.67 -14.33
CA THR A 2 -29.06 23.87 -13.64
C THR A 2 -29.33 22.41 -14.02
N THR A 3 -28.40 21.81 -14.73
CA THR A 3 -28.49 20.40 -15.14
C THR A 3 -27.77 19.56 -14.09
N LEU A 4 -28.53 18.78 -13.32
CA LEU A 4 -28.02 17.77 -12.40
C LEU A 4 -27.60 16.54 -13.21
N ALA A 5 -26.33 16.17 -13.14
CA ALA A 5 -25.83 14.90 -13.64
C ALA A 5 -26.14 13.79 -12.63
N VAL A 6 -26.98 12.85 -13.05
CA VAL A 6 -27.32 11.65 -12.28
C VAL A 6 -26.29 10.57 -12.55
N SER A 7 -25.55 10.18 -11.54
CA SER A 7 -24.64 9.04 -11.57
C SER A 7 -25.42 7.71 -11.61
N ARG A 8 -25.16 6.91 -12.65
CA ARG A 8 -25.75 5.59 -12.86
C ARG A 8 -24.82 4.50 -12.31
N ARG A 9 -24.89 4.22 -11.04
CA ARG A 9 -24.35 2.96 -10.50
C ARG A 9 -25.17 2.50 -9.30
N GLN A 10 -26.37 1.97 -9.57
CA GLN A 10 -27.04 1.05 -8.67
C GLN A 10 -27.50 -0.14 -9.50
N LEU A 11 -26.79 -1.22 -9.45
CA LEU A 11 -27.22 -2.52 -9.94
C LEU A 11 -27.29 -3.47 -8.75
N LEU A 12 -28.49 -3.63 -8.24
CA LEU A 12 -28.91 -4.68 -7.32
C LEU A 12 -28.50 -6.05 -7.85
N ARG A 13 -27.80 -6.84 -7.05
CA ARG A 13 -27.73 -8.30 -7.20
C ARG A 13 -28.20 -8.97 -5.92
N THR A 14 -29.47 -9.30 -5.91
CA THR A 14 -30.08 -10.25 -4.99
C THR A 14 -29.81 -11.65 -5.54
N VAL A 15 -29.04 -12.48 -4.82
CA VAL A 15 -28.99 -13.91 -5.06
C VAL A 15 -29.22 -14.61 -3.72
N ALA A 16 -30.38 -15.21 -3.58
CA ALA A 16 -30.69 -16.15 -2.55
C ALA A 16 -30.28 -17.56 -3.01
N ILE A 17 -29.45 -18.25 -2.23
CA ILE A 17 -29.23 -19.69 -2.41
C ILE A 17 -29.32 -20.36 -1.05
N THR A 18 -30.39 -21.10 -0.87
CA THR A 18 -30.59 -22.17 0.11
C THR A 18 -29.88 -23.43 -0.36
N GLY A 19 -29.05 -24.07 0.50
CA GLY A 19 -28.47 -25.38 0.23
C GLY A 19 -27.87 -25.99 1.46
N VAL A 20 -28.59 -26.98 2.04
CA VAL A 20 -28.24 -27.83 3.16
C VAL A 20 -27.28 -28.95 2.72
N GLY A 21 -26.27 -29.32 3.54
CA GLY A 21 -25.54 -30.56 3.36
C GLY A 21 -24.24 -30.59 4.14
N GLY A 22 -24.23 -31.27 5.29
CA GLY A 22 -23.04 -31.54 6.08
C GLY A 22 -22.25 -32.73 5.55
N VAL A 23 -20.97 -32.81 5.86
CA VAL A 23 -20.22 -34.02 6.23
C VAL A 23 -18.96 -33.64 6.99
N ALA A 24 -18.75 -34.31 8.11
CA ALA A 24 -17.54 -34.30 8.91
C ALA A 24 -16.44 -35.13 8.20
N GLY A 25 -15.21 -34.61 8.20
CA GLY A 25 -14.04 -35.36 7.76
C GLY A 25 -12.81 -34.90 8.50
N CYS A 26 -12.44 -35.61 9.60
CA CYS A 26 -11.12 -35.54 10.21
C CYS A 26 -10.10 -36.16 9.24
N GLY A 27 -9.01 -35.47 8.98
CA GLY A 27 -7.85 -36.03 8.30
C GLY A 27 -6.62 -35.22 8.67
N GLY A 28 -5.83 -35.73 9.63
CA GLY A 28 -4.56 -35.17 10.02
C GLY A 28 -3.53 -35.35 8.93
N GLY A 29 -2.64 -34.37 8.80
CA GLY A 29 -1.45 -34.38 7.96
C GLY A 29 -0.45 -33.37 8.49
N SER A 30 0.54 -33.86 9.22
CA SER A 30 1.71 -33.10 9.62
C SER A 30 2.53 -32.71 8.39
N GLY A 31 3.09 -31.52 8.40
CA GLY A 31 4.17 -31.26 7.46
C GLY A 31 4.43 -29.79 7.18
N ASP A 32 5.48 -29.38 7.76
CA ASP A 32 6.46 -28.43 7.28
C ASP A 32 6.24 -26.97 7.67
N GLY A 33 7.23 -26.51 8.50
CA GLY A 33 7.39 -25.13 8.88
C GLY A 33 7.86 -24.29 7.71
N GLY A 34 6.95 -23.57 7.11
CA GLY A 34 7.21 -22.31 6.45
C GLY A 34 6.85 -21.25 7.47
N ASP A 35 7.80 -20.39 7.81
CA ASP A 35 7.56 -19.15 8.53
C ASP A 35 6.87 -18.17 7.57
N ASP A 36 5.65 -18.49 7.21
CA ASP A 36 4.72 -17.58 6.58
C ASP A 36 4.18 -16.71 7.71
N SER A 37 4.83 -15.56 7.90
CA SER A 37 4.19 -14.42 8.54
C SER A 37 3.00 -14.06 7.65
N ASP A 38 1.88 -14.74 7.90
CA ASP A 38 0.59 -14.42 7.29
C ASP A 38 0.13 -13.07 7.87
N GLY A 39 0.76 -12.00 7.37
CA GLY A 39 0.30 -10.66 7.58
C GLY A 39 -1.09 -10.56 6.95
N GLY A 40 -2.13 -10.49 7.78
CA GLY A 40 -3.49 -10.29 7.32
C GLY A 40 -3.57 -9.09 6.38
N THR A 41 -4.67 -8.96 5.66
CA THR A 41 -4.95 -7.75 4.87
C THR A 41 -6.10 -6.98 5.48
N VAL A 42 -6.06 -5.65 5.33
CA VAL A 42 -7.13 -4.73 5.72
C VAL A 42 -7.72 -4.13 4.45
N SER A 43 -9.06 -4.09 4.37
CA SER A 43 -9.74 -3.49 3.23
C SER A 43 -9.39 -2.00 3.10
N ALA A 44 -9.18 -1.54 1.87
CA ALA A 44 -8.99 -0.14 1.52
C ALA A 44 -10.12 0.79 2.01
N GLU A 45 -11.34 0.27 2.19
CA GLU A 45 -12.47 1.04 2.71
C GLU A 45 -12.20 1.65 4.10
N ALA A 46 -11.27 1.06 4.87
CA ALA A 46 -10.86 1.59 6.17
C ALA A 46 -9.93 2.81 6.06
N TYR A 47 -9.27 2.97 4.91
CA TYR A 47 -8.27 4.01 4.65
C TYR A 47 -8.47 4.65 3.27
N PRO A 48 -9.58 5.37 3.05
CA PRO A 48 -9.96 5.87 1.73
C PRO A 48 -8.95 6.84 1.11
N SER A 49 -8.19 7.59 1.91
CA SER A 49 -7.13 8.48 1.41
C SER A 49 -5.96 7.71 0.77
N ILE A 50 -5.62 6.53 1.29
CA ILE A 50 -4.60 5.66 0.67
C ILE A 50 -5.15 5.04 -0.62
N ASP A 51 -6.39 4.57 -0.60
CA ASP A 51 -7.04 4.01 -1.78
C ASP A 51 -7.13 5.02 -2.92
N GLU A 52 -7.61 6.23 -2.62
CA GLU A 52 -7.68 7.32 -3.57
C GLU A 52 -6.29 7.67 -4.11
N TRP A 53 -5.29 7.80 -3.23
CA TRP A 53 -3.91 8.12 -3.60
C TRP A 53 -3.30 7.11 -4.57
N LEU A 54 -3.44 5.81 -4.29
CA LEU A 54 -2.83 4.75 -5.09
C LEU A 54 -3.55 4.52 -6.42
N THR A 55 -4.84 4.84 -6.49
CA THR A 55 -5.66 4.70 -7.71
C THR A 55 -5.78 5.97 -8.54
N GLU A 56 -5.38 7.13 -7.98
CA GLU A 56 -5.46 8.45 -8.62
C GLU A 56 -4.52 8.56 -9.83
N THR A 57 -5.03 9.14 -10.91
CA THR A 57 -4.29 9.36 -12.18
C THR A 57 -4.11 10.81 -12.58
N ASP A 58 -4.82 11.75 -11.91
CA ASP A 58 -4.67 13.18 -12.18
C ASP A 58 -3.40 13.74 -11.51
N ILE A 59 -2.94 13.08 -10.44
CA ILE A 59 -1.71 13.40 -9.71
C ILE A 59 -0.76 12.19 -9.79
N GLY A 60 0.08 12.15 -10.81
CA GLY A 60 0.94 11.02 -11.11
C GLY A 60 0.19 9.88 -11.80
N GLY A 61 0.78 8.70 -11.90
CA GLY A 61 0.12 7.47 -12.35
C GLY A 61 -0.57 6.73 -11.20
N ALA A 62 -1.53 5.87 -11.51
CA ALA A 62 -2.01 4.87 -10.55
C ALA A 62 -0.94 3.79 -10.32
N ASP A 63 -0.86 3.26 -9.12
CA ASP A 63 0.00 2.12 -8.82
C ASP A 63 -0.67 0.82 -9.28
N ASP A 64 -0.10 0.13 -10.26
CA ASP A 64 -0.64 -1.11 -10.81
C ASP A 64 -0.39 -2.34 -9.92
N THR A 65 0.39 -2.20 -8.86
CA THR A 65 0.64 -3.25 -7.87
C THR A 65 -0.36 -3.25 -6.72
N TYR A 66 -1.15 -2.17 -6.59
CA TYR A 66 -2.17 -2.03 -5.56
C TYR A 66 -3.48 -2.72 -5.95
N ASP A 67 -3.97 -3.61 -5.09
CA ASP A 67 -5.17 -4.43 -5.33
C ASP A 67 -6.40 -4.04 -4.50
N GLY A 68 -6.35 -2.90 -3.80
CA GLY A 68 -7.45 -2.43 -2.94
C GLY A 68 -7.37 -2.96 -1.51
N ALA A 69 -6.23 -3.48 -1.09
CA ALA A 69 -6.00 -3.93 0.28
C ALA A 69 -4.65 -3.42 0.82
N LEU A 70 -4.58 -3.28 2.14
CA LEU A 70 -3.35 -2.92 2.86
C LEU A 70 -2.81 -4.16 3.57
N THR A 71 -1.51 -4.37 3.51
CA THR A 71 -0.83 -5.39 4.32
C THR A 71 -0.90 -5.02 5.80
N ASP A 72 -1.46 -5.90 6.64
CA ASP A 72 -1.53 -5.69 8.09
C ASP A 72 -0.22 -6.11 8.77
N SER A 73 0.51 -5.14 9.29
CA SER A 73 1.78 -5.33 10.00
C SER A 73 1.76 -4.73 11.40
N ARG A 74 0.56 -4.57 11.99
CA ARG A 74 0.41 -3.95 13.32
C ARG A 74 1.07 -4.72 14.46
N ASP A 75 1.22 -6.02 14.32
CA ASP A 75 1.89 -6.87 15.32
C ASP A 75 3.42 -6.90 15.19
N SER A 76 3.98 -6.20 14.20
CA SER A 76 5.41 -6.20 13.91
C SER A 76 6.09 -4.92 14.40
N PRO A 77 7.23 -5.02 15.12
CA PRO A 77 7.97 -3.83 15.57
C PRO A 77 8.71 -3.11 14.44
N SER A 78 8.84 -3.76 13.29
CA SER A 78 9.44 -3.16 12.09
C SER A 78 8.84 -3.77 10.83
N LEU A 79 8.79 -2.96 9.76
CA LEU A 79 8.35 -3.36 8.44
C LEU A 79 9.41 -2.94 7.42
N THR A 80 9.68 -3.80 6.45
CA THR A 80 10.50 -3.46 5.29
C THR A 80 9.62 -3.22 4.08
N VAL A 81 9.85 -2.09 3.39
CA VAL A 81 9.26 -1.75 2.10
C VAL A 81 10.38 -1.78 1.06
N ASP A 82 10.27 -2.64 0.07
CA ASP A 82 11.22 -2.67 -1.04
C ASP A 82 10.97 -1.50 -2.00
N VAL A 83 12.04 -0.83 -2.40
CA VAL A 83 12.07 0.33 -3.30
C VAL A 83 12.67 -0.09 -4.63
N GLY A 84 11.92 0.05 -5.73
CA GLY A 84 12.28 -0.51 -7.02
C GLY A 84 11.87 -1.98 -7.15
N ALA A 85 10.75 -2.36 -6.55
CA ALA A 85 10.09 -3.63 -6.78
C ALA A 85 9.47 -3.67 -8.17
N GLU A 86 9.18 -4.87 -8.68
CA GLU A 86 8.51 -5.05 -9.98
C GLU A 86 7.08 -4.50 -9.91
N GLY A 87 6.75 -3.63 -10.86
CA GLY A 87 5.45 -2.97 -11.01
C GLY A 87 5.56 -1.73 -11.86
N ASN A 88 4.42 -1.19 -12.28
CA ASN A 88 4.32 0.05 -13.07
C ASN A 88 5.13 -0.01 -14.38
N ASN A 89 5.07 -1.18 -15.05
CA ASN A 89 5.80 -1.49 -16.29
C ASN A 89 7.34 -1.52 -16.16
N GLY A 90 7.84 -1.91 -15.01
CA GLY A 90 9.28 -2.04 -14.75
C GLY A 90 9.55 -2.34 -13.29
N ASN A 91 10.64 -1.82 -12.75
CA ASN A 91 10.95 -1.89 -11.33
C ASN A 91 10.67 -0.51 -10.69
N PHE A 92 9.43 -0.06 -10.81
CA PHE A 92 8.97 1.26 -10.39
C PHE A 92 7.84 1.18 -9.37
N ALA A 93 7.94 0.26 -8.42
CA ALA A 93 6.98 0.09 -7.34
C ALA A 93 7.64 0.09 -5.95
N TYR A 94 6.83 0.36 -4.94
CA TYR A 94 7.11 0.01 -3.55
C TYR A 94 6.40 -1.32 -3.23
N SER A 95 7.05 -2.20 -2.48
CA SER A 95 6.42 -3.47 -2.10
C SER A 95 6.63 -3.77 -0.61
N PRO A 96 5.54 -3.90 0.17
CA PRO A 96 4.16 -3.63 -0.22
C PRO A 96 3.90 -2.14 -0.49
N SER A 97 2.96 -1.82 -1.40
CA SER A 97 2.62 -0.43 -1.73
C SER A 97 1.72 0.23 -0.68
N ALA A 98 0.89 -0.56 0.01
CA ALA A 98 0.00 -0.11 1.06
C ALA A 98 0.10 -0.98 2.32
N VAL A 99 0.26 -0.34 3.49
CA VAL A 99 0.45 -1.03 4.75
C VAL A 99 -0.33 -0.38 5.89
N VAL A 100 -0.71 -1.17 6.89
CA VAL A 100 -1.15 -0.67 8.18
C VAL A 100 -0.22 -1.18 9.27
N VAL A 101 0.22 -0.27 10.14
CA VAL A 101 1.18 -0.54 11.21
C VAL A 101 0.72 0.10 12.52
N SER A 102 1.27 -0.34 13.65
CA SER A 102 1.07 0.32 14.95
C SER A 102 2.04 1.49 15.14
N THR A 103 1.66 2.43 16.01
CA THR A 103 2.57 3.47 16.49
C THR A 103 3.82 2.84 17.13
N GLY A 104 4.99 3.41 16.85
CA GLY A 104 6.29 2.88 17.28
C GLY A 104 6.93 1.88 16.31
N THR A 105 6.25 1.51 15.23
CA THR A 105 6.83 0.65 14.19
C THR A 105 7.93 1.39 13.44
N GLU A 106 9.06 0.73 13.23
CA GLU A 106 10.14 1.20 12.37
C GLU A 106 9.89 0.76 10.93
N ILE A 107 9.71 1.71 10.02
CA ILE A 107 9.64 1.45 8.59
C ILE A 107 11.05 1.55 7.99
N ARG A 108 11.44 0.53 7.23
CA ARG A 108 12.73 0.41 6.56
C ARG A 108 12.53 0.36 5.06
N TRP A 109 12.94 1.39 4.34
CA TRP A 109 12.92 1.36 2.88
C TRP A 109 14.23 0.75 2.37
N ASN A 110 14.08 -0.39 1.69
CA ASN A 110 15.16 -1.23 1.18
C ASN A 110 15.21 -1.15 -0.34
N TRP A 111 16.24 -0.50 -0.88
CA TRP A 111 16.44 -0.44 -2.34
C TRP A 111 16.81 -1.83 -2.86
N THR A 112 16.10 -2.29 -3.90
CA THR A 112 16.39 -3.55 -4.58
C THR A 112 17.64 -3.48 -5.44
N GLY A 113 17.96 -2.28 -5.92
CA GLY A 113 19.04 -2.02 -6.88
C GLY A 113 18.56 -1.98 -8.32
N GLU A 114 17.27 -2.24 -8.55
CA GLU A 114 16.64 -2.27 -9.87
C GLU A 114 15.89 -0.94 -10.16
N GLY A 115 15.52 -0.71 -11.41
CA GLY A 115 14.59 0.35 -11.82
C GLY A 115 15.14 1.78 -11.89
N ASN A 116 16.46 1.97 -11.95
CA ASN A 116 17.11 3.29 -11.88
C ASN A 116 17.16 3.90 -10.46
N PRO A 117 17.65 5.14 -10.29
CA PRO A 117 17.63 5.81 -8.99
C PRO A 117 16.22 6.09 -8.48
N HIS A 118 15.99 5.83 -7.19
CA HIS A 118 14.73 6.06 -6.49
C HIS A 118 14.93 6.91 -5.25
N ASN A 119 13.84 7.55 -4.81
CA ASN A 119 13.72 8.16 -3.49
C ASN A 119 12.35 7.82 -2.87
N VAL A 120 12.14 8.28 -1.65
CA VAL A 120 10.89 8.19 -0.89
C VAL A 120 10.56 9.57 -0.40
N GLU A 121 9.47 10.15 -0.91
CA GLU A 121 9.08 11.53 -0.66
C GLU A 121 7.62 11.61 -0.24
N ALA A 122 7.36 12.05 0.99
CA ALA A 122 6.03 12.46 1.45
C ALA A 122 5.99 13.98 1.43
N LEU A 123 5.32 14.52 0.41
CA LEU A 123 5.21 15.96 0.18
C LEU A 123 4.14 16.59 1.08
N PRO A 124 4.12 17.92 1.19
CA PRO A 124 3.04 18.66 1.83
C PRO A 124 1.66 18.35 1.21
N GLU A 125 0.61 18.45 2.03
CA GLU A 125 -0.79 18.12 1.69
C GLU A 125 -1.30 18.68 0.36
N GLU A 126 -0.87 19.88 -0.03
CA GLU A 126 -1.26 20.53 -1.28
C GLU A 126 -0.94 19.72 -2.54
N GLN A 127 0.02 18.80 -2.44
CA GLN A 127 0.49 18.00 -3.57
C GLN A 127 0.03 16.55 -3.54
N LEU A 128 -0.21 16.01 -2.34
CA LEU A 128 -0.53 14.59 -2.14
C LEU A 128 -1.96 14.34 -1.65
N GLY A 129 -2.69 15.40 -1.25
CA GLY A 129 -3.95 15.28 -0.54
C GLY A 129 -3.73 15.21 0.98
N GLU A 130 -4.63 14.60 1.72
CA GLU A 130 -4.56 14.53 3.18
C GLU A 130 -3.51 13.50 3.62
N SER A 131 -2.33 13.98 4.04
CA SER A 131 -1.25 13.20 4.64
C SER A 131 -0.85 13.84 5.97
N ASP A 132 -0.78 13.03 7.03
CA ASP A 132 -0.42 13.49 8.38
C ASP A 132 1.11 13.52 8.58
N TYR A 133 1.85 12.98 7.62
CA TYR A 133 3.31 12.84 7.70
C TYR A 133 4.01 13.60 6.59
N GLU A 134 5.14 14.20 6.97
CA GLU A 134 6.09 14.80 6.05
C GLU A 134 7.48 14.18 6.26
N PHE A 135 8.06 13.64 5.21
CA PHE A 135 9.41 13.09 5.23
C PHE A 135 10.02 12.97 3.82
N SER A 136 11.33 12.90 3.78
CA SER A 136 12.09 12.71 2.54
C SER A 136 13.32 11.84 2.80
N SER A 137 13.62 10.94 1.88
CA SER A 137 14.89 10.22 1.83
C SER A 137 16.00 11.02 1.15
N GLY A 138 15.68 12.21 0.65
CA GLY A 138 16.56 13.06 -0.15
C GLY A 138 16.51 12.74 -1.64
N GLU A 139 17.56 13.16 -2.39
CA GLU A 139 17.63 12.92 -3.81
C GLU A 139 17.57 11.45 -4.20
N ALA A 140 17.08 11.15 -5.40
CA ALA A 140 16.98 9.78 -5.90
C ALA A 140 18.37 9.15 -6.06
N VAL A 141 18.56 7.95 -5.50
CA VAL A 141 19.82 7.20 -5.50
C VAL A 141 19.62 5.78 -5.99
N GLY A 142 20.64 5.23 -6.62
CA GLY A 142 20.69 3.83 -7.05
C GLY A 142 21.35 2.91 -6.01
N GLY A 143 21.53 1.64 -6.40
CA GLY A 143 22.13 0.58 -5.58
C GLY A 143 21.15 -0.04 -4.59
N SER A 144 21.56 -1.06 -3.85
CA SER A 144 20.71 -1.87 -3.00
C SER A 144 20.93 -1.63 -1.49
N GLY A 145 20.04 -2.22 -0.67
CA GLY A 145 20.08 -2.18 0.79
C GLY A 145 19.19 -1.09 1.40
N VAL A 146 19.02 -1.14 2.71
CA VAL A 146 18.25 -0.15 3.47
C VAL A 146 18.97 1.20 3.44
N LYS A 147 18.31 2.21 2.88
CA LYS A 147 18.87 3.56 2.74
C LYS A 147 18.10 4.63 3.50
N TYR A 148 16.86 4.33 3.88
CA TYR A 148 16.02 5.23 4.66
C TYR A 148 15.25 4.45 5.72
N THR A 149 15.14 5.00 6.92
CA THR A 149 14.35 4.44 8.01
C THR A 149 13.60 5.54 8.74
N ARG A 150 12.41 5.23 9.23
CA ARG A 150 11.63 6.14 10.06
C ARG A 150 10.78 5.35 11.05
N THR A 151 10.76 5.75 12.31
CA THR A 151 9.76 5.29 13.27
C THR A 151 8.52 6.18 13.17
N VAL A 152 7.34 5.55 13.06
CA VAL A 152 6.06 6.26 13.02
C VAL A 152 5.48 6.30 14.42
N GLU A 153 5.45 7.48 15.04
CA GLU A 153 5.14 7.65 16.47
C GLU A 153 3.71 8.15 16.73
N GLU A 154 3.03 8.68 15.71
CA GLU A 154 1.69 9.24 15.81
C GLU A 154 0.72 8.45 14.92
N THR A 155 -0.56 8.41 15.28
CA THR A 155 -1.60 7.87 14.41
C THR A 155 -1.86 8.79 13.22
N GLY A 156 -2.23 8.22 12.08
CA GLY A 156 -2.50 9.01 10.86
C GLY A 156 -2.15 8.27 9.59
N VAL A 157 -2.08 9.00 8.49
CA VAL A 157 -1.78 8.46 7.17
C VAL A 157 -0.56 9.16 6.58
N ALA A 158 0.36 8.38 6.01
CA ALA A 158 1.46 8.87 5.20
C ALA A 158 1.24 8.48 3.75
N LEU A 159 1.18 9.47 2.85
CA LEU A 159 1.15 9.29 1.41
C LEU A 159 2.51 9.69 0.84
N TYR A 160 3.14 8.80 0.09
CA TYR A 160 4.49 9.06 -0.44
C TYR A 160 4.64 8.55 -1.86
N HIS A 161 5.69 9.02 -2.54
CA HIS A 161 6.00 8.64 -3.91
C HIS A 161 7.50 8.68 -4.19
N CYS A 162 7.88 8.18 -5.35
CA CYS A 162 9.22 8.37 -5.92
C CYS A 162 9.16 9.50 -6.95
N GLU A 163 9.88 10.61 -6.71
CA GLU A 163 9.82 11.79 -7.58
C GLU A 163 10.09 11.48 -9.07
N PRO A 164 11.20 10.79 -9.46
CA PRO A 164 11.46 10.54 -10.87
C PRO A 164 10.45 9.56 -11.53
N HIS A 165 9.74 8.75 -10.75
CA HIS A 165 8.82 7.73 -11.28
C HIS A 165 7.36 7.98 -10.89
N PHE A 166 7.05 9.16 -10.40
CA PHE A 166 5.72 9.55 -9.96
C PHE A 166 4.66 9.41 -11.06
N SER A 167 5.01 9.87 -12.28
CA SER A 167 4.13 9.75 -13.44
C SER A 167 3.89 8.32 -13.91
N LEU A 168 4.71 7.37 -13.47
CA LEU A 168 4.56 5.94 -13.76
C LEU A 168 3.68 5.21 -12.74
N GLY A 169 3.36 5.84 -11.62
CA GLY A 169 2.57 5.25 -10.56
C GLY A 169 3.38 4.75 -9.35
N MET A 170 4.66 5.10 -9.23
CA MET A 170 5.45 4.70 -8.08
C MET A 170 5.03 5.48 -6.83
N LYS A 171 3.99 4.99 -6.17
CA LYS A 171 3.34 5.56 -4.99
C LYS A 171 3.31 4.54 -3.85
N GLY A 172 3.15 5.04 -2.63
CA GLY A 172 2.96 4.21 -1.46
C GLY A 172 2.11 4.89 -0.39
N GLY A 173 1.54 4.08 0.50
CA GLY A 173 0.71 4.54 1.61
C GLY A 173 0.94 3.76 2.89
N ILE A 174 1.00 4.47 4.02
CA ILE A 174 1.12 3.89 5.35
C ILE A 174 -0.01 4.42 6.21
N ALA A 175 -0.82 3.52 6.78
CA ALA A 175 -1.76 3.85 7.86
C ALA A 175 -1.12 3.49 9.20
N VAL A 176 -1.20 4.38 10.18
CA VAL A 176 -0.67 4.19 11.53
C VAL A 176 -1.83 4.25 12.52
N GLY A 177 -2.08 3.14 13.25
CA GLY A 177 -3.20 3.06 14.17
C GLY A 177 -3.17 1.90 15.16
#